data_0cee3459d8a7389f6029af9a14a2cb0a
#
_entry.id   0cee3459d8a7389f6029af9a14a2cb0a
#
_cell.length_a   1.000
_cell.length_b   1.000
_cell.length_c   1.000
_cell.angle_alpha   90.00
_cell.angle_beta   90.00
_cell.angle_gamma   90.00
#
_symmetry.space_group_name_H-M   'P 1'
#
loop_
_entity.id
_entity.type
_entity.pdbx_description
1 polymer ?
#
loop_
_entity_poly.entity_id
_entity_poly.type
_entity_poly.pdbx_seq_one_letter_code
_entity_poly.pdbx_strand_id
1 'polypeptide(L)'
;ETSKPIVVVTGPGPGSGKLATCLGQLYHEYEKGNSAGYSKFETFPVWNVPLKHPLNIAYEAATVDLKDVNMIDSFHFDAYNKVAVNYNRDIESFPLLKRIIEKITGQESVYKSPTDMGVNRVGYGIIDDAVVREASEQEIIRRYFKTTCEYKKGYINKETADRSKLIMEELNLKETDRKVVLPAREYGVLNKIENSKNDTFPVVALELNDGKILTGKKSDIMDASAAVILNSIKYLANINDEIHLLSPVILEPIINLKKKTLGIKDTT
;
A
#
# COMPACT_ATOMS: atom_id res chain seq x y z
N GLU A 1 19.36 -29.20 -4.04
CA GLU A 1 18.43 -30.19 -3.47
C GLU A 1 17.69 -29.60 -2.28
N THR A 2 16.39 -29.86 -2.22
CA THR A 2 15.56 -29.45 -1.10
C THR A 2 15.37 -30.64 -0.16
N SER A 3 15.56 -30.43 1.14
CA SER A 3 15.44 -31.49 2.16
C SER A 3 14.19 -31.31 3.04
N LYS A 4 13.38 -30.27 2.78
CA LYS A 4 12.19 -29.93 3.57
C LYS A 4 10.92 -30.10 2.73
N PRO A 5 9.79 -30.44 3.35
CA PRO A 5 8.54 -30.66 2.63
C PRO A 5 7.94 -29.37 2.06
N ILE A 6 8.34 -28.20 2.55
CA ILE A 6 7.88 -26.89 2.05
C ILE A 6 9.10 -26.09 1.62
N VAL A 7 9.07 -25.63 0.38
CA VAL A 7 10.08 -24.72 -0.21
C VAL A 7 9.41 -23.40 -0.55
N VAL A 8 9.90 -22.32 0.06
CA VAL A 8 9.40 -20.98 -0.18
C VAL A 8 10.32 -20.24 -1.15
N VAL A 9 9.75 -19.78 -2.27
CA VAL A 9 10.46 -18.99 -3.27
C VAL A 9 9.99 -17.54 -3.14
N THR A 10 10.92 -16.64 -2.83
CA THR A 10 10.65 -15.19 -2.71
C THR A 10 11.41 -14.41 -3.78
N GLY A 11 11.03 -13.16 -3.97
CA GLY A 11 11.70 -12.26 -4.91
C GLY A 11 11.29 -10.80 -4.70
N PRO A 12 12.08 -9.84 -5.18
CA PRO A 12 11.93 -8.41 -4.86
C PRO A 12 10.67 -7.76 -5.43
N GLY A 13 9.98 -8.41 -6.36
CA GLY A 13 8.76 -7.84 -6.95
C GLY A 13 8.14 -8.70 -8.04
N PRO A 14 7.08 -8.20 -8.70
CA PRO A 14 6.51 -8.81 -9.90
C PRO A 14 7.58 -9.00 -10.99
N GLY A 15 7.45 -10.07 -11.78
CA GLY A 15 8.39 -10.36 -12.88
C GLY A 15 9.78 -10.87 -12.45
N SER A 16 10.06 -11.07 -11.15
CA SER A 16 11.36 -11.54 -10.65
C SER A 16 11.67 -13.04 -10.88
N GLY A 17 10.82 -13.76 -11.63
CA GLY A 17 11.03 -15.15 -11.98
C GLY A 17 10.55 -16.19 -10.97
N LYS A 18 9.87 -15.80 -9.89
CA LYS A 18 9.38 -16.71 -8.85
C LYS A 18 8.61 -17.91 -9.40
N LEU A 19 7.66 -17.68 -10.29
CA LEU A 19 6.83 -18.73 -10.90
C LEU A 19 7.70 -19.73 -11.71
N ALA A 20 8.59 -19.20 -12.54
CA ALA A 20 9.50 -20.05 -13.34
C ALA A 20 10.40 -20.93 -12.45
N THR A 21 10.91 -20.36 -11.35
CA THR A 21 11.69 -21.10 -10.35
C THR A 21 10.87 -22.20 -9.68
N CYS A 22 9.63 -21.91 -9.29
CA CYS A 22 8.74 -22.92 -8.70
C CYS A 22 8.41 -24.04 -9.67
N LEU A 23 8.09 -23.73 -10.92
CA LEU A 23 7.78 -24.74 -11.95
C LEU A 23 9.03 -25.57 -12.32
N GLY A 24 10.21 -24.96 -12.39
CA GLY A 24 11.46 -25.66 -12.57
C GLY A 24 11.77 -26.62 -11.41
N GLN A 25 11.55 -26.19 -10.17
CA GLN A 25 11.71 -27.07 -9.00
C GLN A 25 10.68 -28.20 -9.02
N LEU A 26 9.44 -27.93 -9.36
CA LEU A 26 8.39 -28.93 -9.50
C LEU A 26 8.79 -30.01 -10.52
N TYR A 27 9.30 -29.58 -11.68
CA TYR A 27 9.79 -30.48 -12.73
C TYR A 27 10.93 -31.39 -12.20
N HIS A 28 11.92 -30.82 -11.55
CA HIS A 28 13.04 -31.60 -11.00
C HIS A 28 12.65 -32.56 -9.88
N GLU A 29 11.64 -32.24 -9.08
CA GLU A 29 11.13 -33.18 -8.08
C GLU A 29 10.41 -34.37 -8.75
N TYR A 30 9.61 -34.12 -9.77
CA TYR A 30 8.95 -35.19 -10.53
C TYR A 30 9.97 -36.08 -11.29
N GLU A 31 11.02 -35.52 -11.90
CA GLU A 31 12.12 -36.29 -12.51
C GLU A 31 12.83 -37.24 -11.52
N LYS A 32 12.82 -36.87 -10.22
CA LYS A 32 13.37 -37.71 -9.14
C LYS A 32 12.35 -38.71 -8.58
N GLY A 33 11.13 -38.73 -9.09
CA GLY A 33 10.06 -39.59 -8.62
C GLY A 33 9.33 -39.06 -7.39
N ASN A 34 9.56 -37.81 -6.99
CA ASN A 34 8.85 -37.18 -5.88
C ASN A 34 7.57 -36.54 -6.33
N SER A 35 6.45 -36.80 -5.62
CA SER A 35 5.22 -36.05 -5.81
C SER A 35 5.32 -34.69 -5.14
N ALA A 36 5.17 -33.63 -5.91
CA ALA A 36 5.22 -32.25 -5.43
C ALA A 36 4.04 -31.42 -5.98
N GLY A 37 3.62 -30.41 -5.26
CA GLY A 37 2.58 -29.48 -5.64
C GLY A 37 3.09 -28.05 -5.73
N TYR A 38 2.28 -27.19 -6.30
CA TYR A 38 2.51 -25.74 -6.38
C TYR A 38 1.46 -24.98 -5.59
N SER A 39 1.89 -24.00 -4.84
CA SER A 39 0.98 -23.05 -4.18
C SER A 39 1.53 -21.64 -4.26
N LYS A 40 0.65 -20.68 -4.49
CA LYS A 40 0.97 -19.25 -4.50
C LYS A 40 0.51 -18.64 -3.18
N PHE A 41 1.45 -18.15 -2.39
CA PHE A 41 1.12 -17.43 -1.17
C PHE A 41 0.86 -15.96 -1.50
N GLU A 42 -0.37 -15.52 -1.30
CA GLU A 42 -0.80 -14.15 -1.57
C GLU A 42 -1.46 -13.50 -0.37
N THR A 43 -1.19 -12.21 -0.21
CA THR A 43 -1.82 -11.39 0.82
C THR A 43 -3.19 -10.88 0.38
N PHE A 44 -3.40 -10.72 -0.93
CA PHE A 44 -4.61 -10.19 -1.55
C PHE A 44 -4.82 -10.81 -2.95
N PRO A 45 -6.06 -10.77 -3.49
CA PRO A 45 -7.30 -10.39 -2.81
C PRO A 45 -7.70 -11.37 -1.72
N VAL A 46 -8.62 -10.96 -0.86
CA VAL A 46 -9.23 -11.84 0.13
C VAL A 46 -10.42 -12.54 -0.52
N TRP A 47 -10.28 -13.82 -0.81
CA TRP A 47 -11.16 -14.55 -1.73
C TRP A 47 -12.62 -14.66 -1.27
N ASN A 48 -12.86 -14.76 0.05
CA ASN A 48 -14.17 -14.95 0.66
C ASN A 48 -14.78 -13.66 1.21
N VAL A 49 -14.25 -12.50 0.80
CA VAL A 49 -14.83 -11.18 1.06
C VAL A 49 -15.49 -10.69 -0.23
N PRO A 50 -16.61 -10.00 -0.20
CA PRO A 50 -17.29 -9.52 -1.40
C PRO A 50 -16.37 -8.73 -2.35
N LEU A 51 -16.59 -8.86 -3.66
CA LEU A 51 -15.79 -8.23 -4.71
C LEU A 51 -15.61 -6.71 -4.47
N LYS A 52 -16.70 -6.03 -4.10
CA LYS A 52 -16.74 -4.58 -3.87
C LYS A 52 -16.50 -4.18 -2.40
N HIS A 53 -16.01 -5.10 -1.60
CA HIS A 53 -15.64 -4.76 -0.23
C HIS A 53 -14.42 -3.83 -0.24
N PRO A 54 -14.39 -2.75 0.61
CA PRO A 54 -13.28 -1.80 0.65
C PRO A 54 -11.90 -2.46 0.80
N LEU A 55 -11.81 -3.59 1.51
CA LEU A 55 -10.56 -4.36 1.65
C LEU A 55 -10.00 -4.85 0.31
N ASN A 56 -10.85 -5.41 -0.55
CA ASN A 56 -10.44 -5.85 -1.89
C ASN A 56 -10.17 -4.66 -2.82
N ILE A 57 -10.96 -3.59 -2.71
CA ILE A 57 -10.73 -2.35 -3.46
C ILE A 57 -9.42 -1.66 -3.03
N ALA A 58 -9.06 -1.69 -1.74
CA ALA A 58 -7.76 -1.18 -1.27
C ALA A 58 -6.57 -1.92 -1.91
N TYR A 59 -6.73 -3.21 -2.21
CA TYR A 59 -5.73 -3.95 -2.98
C TYR A 59 -5.60 -3.42 -4.42
N GLU A 60 -6.70 -3.16 -5.12
CA GLU A 60 -6.65 -2.55 -6.46
C GLU A 60 -5.97 -1.18 -6.43
N ALA A 61 -6.27 -0.36 -5.40
CA ALA A 61 -5.59 0.91 -5.20
C ALA A 61 -4.08 0.76 -4.93
N ALA A 62 -3.68 -0.33 -4.26
CA ALA A 62 -2.27 -0.61 -3.97
C ALA A 62 -1.48 -1.09 -5.19
N THR A 63 -2.16 -1.71 -6.16
CA THR A 63 -1.58 -2.30 -7.37
C THR A 63 -2.04 -1.60 -8.65
N VAL A 64 -2.43 -0.33 -8.53
CA VAL A 64 -2.99 0.45 -9.64
C VAL A 64 -2.03 0.58 -10.83
N ASP A 65 -0.73 0.59 -10.58
CA ASP A 65 0.35 0.58 -11.56
C ASP A 65 0.49 -0.76 -12.31
N LEU A 66 0.11 -1.86 -11.67
CA LEU A 66 0.10 -3.20 -12.26
C LEU A 66 -1.17 -3.49 -13.07
N LYS A 67 -2.17 -2.61 -12.98
CA LYS A 67 -3.50 -2.77 -13.59
C LYS A 67 -4.24 -4.03 -13.10
N ASP A 68 -3.99 -4.45 -11.88
CA ASP A 68 -4.73 -5.54 -11.27
C ASP A 68 -6.17 -5.11 -10.99
N VAL A 69 -7.11 -5.98 -11.33
CA VAL A 69 -8.55 -5.81 -11.09
C VAL A 69 -9.07 -7.07 -10.43
N ASN A 70 -9.80 -6.89 -9.35
CA ASN A 70 -10.49 -8.02 -8.72
C ASN A 70 -11.66 -8.49 -9.58
N MET A 71 -11.79 -9.80 -9.71
CA MET A 71 -12.83 -10.47 -10.48
C MET A 71 -13.36 -11.68 -9.72
N ILE A 72 -14.55 -12.11 -10.09
CA ILE A 72 -15.05 -13.41 -9.66
C ILE A 72 -14.27 -14.48 -10.42
N ASP A 73 -13.71 -15.44 -9.70
CA ASP A 73 -13.05 -16.61 -10.27
C ASP A 73 -14.10 -17.55 -10.88
N SER A 74 -14.27 -17.48 -12.19
CA SER A 74 -15.22 -18.30 -12.92
C SER A 74 -14.88 -19.78 -12.86
N PHE A 75 -13.61 -20.15 -12.88
CA PHE A 75 -13.17 -21.54 -12.75
C PHE A 75 -13.53 -22.12 -11.38
N HIS A 76 -13.43 -21.33 -10.31
CA HIS A 76 -13.81 -21.76 -8.98
C HIS A 76 -15.32 -21.93 -8.86
N PHE A 77 -16.07 -21.00 -9.44
CA PHE A 77 -17.52 -21.08 -9.48
C PHE A 77 -17.99 -22.33 -10.25
N ASP A 78 -17.42 -22.57 -11.44
CA ASP A 78 -17.78 -23.75 -12.27
C ASP A 78 -17.43 -25.06 -11.58
N ALA A 79 -16.30 -25.12 -10.90
CA ALA A 79 -15.84 -26.36 -10.24
C ALA A 79 -16.57 -26.67 -8.93
N TYR A 80 -16.97 -25.64 -8.17
CA TYR A 80 -17.42 -25.80 -6.78
C TYR A 80 -18.77 -25.15 -6.47
N ASN A 81 -19.36 -24.43 -7.41
CA ASN A 81 -20.56 -23.58 -7.21
C ASN A 81 -20.38 -22.62 -6.02
N LYS A 82 -19.16 -22.08 -5.86
CA LYS A 82 -18.79 -21.14 -4.81
C LYS A 82 -18.16 -19.90 -5.42
N VAL A 83 -18.60 -18.74 -4.95
CA VAL A 83 -18.00 -17.47 -5.33
C VAL A 83 -16.66 -17.31 -4.64
N ALA A 84 -15.64 -16.97 -5.41
CA ALA A 84 -14.32 -16.59 -4.92
C ALA A 84 -13.85 -15.35 -5.65
N VAL A 85 -13.15 -14.45 -4.96
CA VAL A 85 -12.53 -13.28 -5.56
C VAL A 85 -11.06 -13.57 -5.84
N ASN A 86 -10.63 -13.29 -7.05
CA ASN A 86 -9.27 -13.38 -7.49
C ASN A 86 -8.97 -12.20 -8.42
N TYR A 87 -7.74 -11.96 -8.82
CA TYR A 87 -7.46 -10.87 -9.76
C TYR A 87 -7.27 -11.40 -11.19
N ASN A 88 -7.52 -10.51 -12.14
CA ASN A 88 -7.55 -10.80 -13.58
C ASN A 88 -6.36 -11.62 -14.06
N ARG A 89 -5.13 -11.25 -13.69
CA ARG A 89 -3.91 -11.94 -14.16
C ARG A 89 -3.85 -13.42 -13.78
N ASP A 90 -4.31 -13.79 -12.58
CA ASP A 90 -4.32 -15.19 -12.16
C ASP A 90 -5.40 -15.97 -12.90
N ILE A 91 -6.57 -15.38 -13.10
CA ILE A 91 -7.68 -15.98 -13.86
C ILE A 91 -7.25 -16.21 -15.31
N GLU A 92 -6.67 -15.20 -15.96
CA GLU A 92 -6.22 -15.27 -17.36
C GLU A 92 -5.06 -16.25 -17.56
N SER A 93 -4.12 -16.33 -16.60
CA SER A 93 -2.96 -17.21 -16.71
C SER A 93 -3.23 -18.66 -16.30
N PHE A 94 -4.33 -18.93 -15.58
CA PHE A 94 -4.63 -20.24 -15.03
C PHE A 94 -4.69 -21.38 -16.06
N PRO A 95 -5.32 -21.26 -17.22
CA PRO A 95 -5.37 -22.35 -18.20
C PRO A 95 -3.98 -22.76 -18.68
N LEU A 96 -3.09 -21.78 -18.88
CA LEU A 96 -1.70 -22.07 -19.27
C LEU A 96 -0.94 -22.73 -18.14
N LEU A 97 -1.04 -22.22 -16.92
CA LEU A 97 -0.38 -22.75 -15.75
C LEU A 97 -0.83 -24.17 -15.44
N LYS A 98 -2.13 -24.44 -15.50
CA LYS A 98 -2.71 -25.77 -15.36
C LYS A 98 -2.06 -26.75 -16.38
N ARG A 99 -2.02 -26.36 -17.65
CA ARG A 99 -1.44 -27.20 -18.72
C ARG A 99 0.06 -27.44 -18.52
N ILE A 100 0.82 -26.47 -18.04
CA ILE A 100 2.24 -26.65 -17.72
C ILE A 100 2.41 -27.68 -16.61
N ILE A 101 1.61 -27.57 -15.53
CA ILE A 101 1.67 -28.53 -14.42
C ILE A 101 1.29 -29.94 -14.89
N GLU A 102 0.25 -30.10 -15.69
CA GLU A 102 -0.13 -31.40 -16.31
C GLU A 102 0.98 -32.00 -17.17
N LYS A 103 1.70 -31.15 -17.90
CA LYS A 103 2.87 -31.59 -18.69
C LYS A 103 4.04 -32.05 -17.81
N ILE A 104 4.30 -31.35 -16.72
CA ILE A 104 5.36 -31.69 -15.75
C ILE A 104 5.02 -32.99 -15.03
N THR A 105 3.78 -33.14 -14.59
CA THR A 105 3.37 -34.27 -13.73
C THR A 105 2.97 -35.50 -14.53
N GLY A 106 2.66 -35.36 -15.81
CA GLY A 106 2.10 -36.43 -16.65
C GLY A 106 0.69 -36.85 -16.24
N GLN A 107 0.01 -36.09 -15.37
CA GLN A 107 -1.31 -36.40 -14.83
C GLN A 107 -2.24 -35.19 -14.97
N GLU A 108 -3.54 -35.42 -14.88
CA GLU A 108 -4.52 -34.35 -14.80
C GLU A 108 -4.29 -33.50 -13.55
N SER A 109 -4.38 -32.18 -13.68
CA SER A 109 -4.12 -31.26 -12.59
C SER A 109 -5.18 -31.40 -11.49
N VAL A 110 -4.72 -31.46 -10.25
CA VAL A 110 -5.58 -31.42 -9.07
C VAL A 110 -6.21 -30.04 -8.86
N TYR A 111 -5.63 -29.01 -9.46
CA TYR A 111 -6.14 -27.64 -9.39
C TYR A 111 -7.21 -27.40 -10.42
N LYS A 112 -8.40 -27.03 -9.96
CA LYS A 112 -9.56 -26.74 -10.82
C LYS A 112 -9.74 -25.23 -11.06
N SER A 113 -9.11 -24.42 -10.22
CA SER A 113 -9.18 -22.96 -10.30
C SER A 113 -7.85 -22.31 -9.83
N PRO A 114 -7.57 -21.05 -10.18
CA PRO A 114 -6.45 -20.32 -9.58
C PRO A 114 -6.61 -20.17 -8.06
N THR A 115 -7.83 -20.11 -7.56
CA THR A 115 -8.15 -20.07 -6.11
C THR A 115 -7.67 -21.34 -5.38
N ASP A 116 -7.60 -22.50 -6.02
CA ASP A 116 -7.07 -23.73 -5.44
C ASP A 116 -5.54 -23.68 -5.25
N MET A 117 -4.86 -22.89 -6.05
CA MET A 117 -3.39 -22.79 -6.02
C MET A 117 -2.88 -21.94 -4.86
N GLY A 118 -3.70 -21.04 -4.36
CA GLY A 118 -3.34 -20.22 -3.20
C GLY A 118 -4.24 -19.00 -3.07
N VAL A 119 -4.81 -18.86 -1.90
CA VAL A 119 -5.74 -17.79 -1.57
C VAL A 119 -5.48 -17.25 -0.18
N ASN A 120 -5.78 -15.98 0.02
CA ASN A 120 -5.82 -15.39 1.35
C ASN A 120 -7.19 -15.67 1.99
N ARG A 121 -7.18 -16.45 3.06
CA ARG A 121 -8.38 -16.83 3.84
C ARG A 121 -8.61 -15.95 5.07
N VAL A 122 -7.93 -14.83 5.18
CA VAL A 122 -8.03 -13.94 6.35
C VAL A 122 -9.45 -13.41 6.58
N GLY A 123 -10.31 -13.42 5.56
CA GLY A 123 -11.72 -13.08 5.70
C GLY A 123 -12.47 -13.86 6.78
N TYR A 124 -12.04 -15.10 7.07
CA TYR A 124 -12.59 -15.87 8.19
C TYR A 124 -12.13 -15.38 9.58
N GLY A 125 -11.07 -14.58 9.63
CA GLY A 125 -10.53 -13.99 10.86
C GLY A 125 -11.00 -12.56 11.12
N ILE A 126 -11.83 -11.98 10.24
CA ILE A 126 -12.39 -10.66 10.45
C ILE A 126 -13.45 -10.74 11.54
N ILE A 127 -13.16 -10.13 12.68
CA ILE A 127 -14.06 -10.09 13.85
C ILE A 127 -14.82 -8.76 13.94
N ASP A 128 -14.30 -7.71 13.31
CA ASP A 128 -14.92 -6.39 13.22
C ASP A 128 -14.78 -5.83 11.80
N ASP A 129 -15.84 -5.97 11.02
CA ASP A 129 -15.85 -5.55 9.63
C ASP A 129 -15.84 -4.01 9.48
N ALA A 130 -16.39 -3.28 10.44
CA ALA A 130 -16.43 -1.82 10.39
C ALA A 130 -15.01 -1.23 10.48
N VAL A 131 -14.18 -1.76 11.38
CA VAL A 131 -12.77 -1.37 11.50
C VAL A 131 -11.98 -1.68 10.22
N VAL A 132 -12.22 -2.86 9.62
CA VAL A 132 -11.56 -3.25 8.37
C VAL A 132 -11.98 -2.33 7.21
N ARG A 133 -13.26 -1.97 7.11
CA ARG A 133 -13.76 -1.02 6.11
C ARG A 133 -13.13 0.35 6.27
N GLU A 134 -13.20 0.92 7.46
CA GLU A 134 -12.62 2.23 7.74
C GLU A 134 -11.13 2.27 7.40
N ALA A 135 -10.35 1.30 7.87
CA ALA A 135 -8.92 1.23 7.57
C ALA A 135 -8.64 1.12 6.05
N SER A 136 -9.45 0.34 5.34
CA SER A 136 -9.34 0.16 3.89
C SER A 136 -9.67 1.45 3.13
N GLU A 137 -10.71 2.15 3.52
CA GLU A 137 -11.11 3.45 2.95
C GLU A 137 -10.01 4.51 3.16
N GLN A 138 -9.45 4.57 4.37
CA GLN A 138 -8.31 5.45 4.66
C GLN A 138 -7.08 5.13 3.80
N GLU A 139 -6.80 3.84 3.54
CA GLU A 139 -5.69 3.43 2.67
C GLU A 139 -5.96 3.78 1.20
N ILE A 140 -7.20 3.62 0.70
CA ILE A 140 -7.58 4.01 -0.67
C ILE A 140 -7.32 5.50 -0.89
N ILE A 141 -7.78 6.36 0.03
CA ILE A 141 -7.55 7.82 -0.06
C ILE A 141 -6.05 8.14 0.01
N ARG A 142 -5.31 7.46 0.88
CA ARG A 142 -3.86 7.63 0.99
C ARG A 142 -3.15 7.28 -0.33
N ARG A 143 -3.58 6.20 -1.00
CA ARG A 143 -3.04 5.79 -2.31
C ARG A 143 -3.35 6.81 -3.39
N TYR A 144 -4.55 7.36 -3.41
CA TYR A 144 -4.91 8.44 -4.30
C TYR A 144 -3.98 9.66 -4.16
N PHE A 145 -3.72 10.11 -2.94
CA PHE A 145 -2.76 11.20 -2.70
C PHE A 145 -1.35 10.86 -3.19
N LYS A 146 -0.89 9.63 -2.89
CA LYS A 146 0.43 9.15 -3.33
C LYS A 146 0.54 9.20 -4.86
N THR A 147 -0.39 8.56 -5.57
CA THR A 147 -0.36 8.51 -7.04
C THR A 147 -0.49 9.89 -7.67
N THR A 148 -1.30 10.78 -7.10
CA THR A 148 -1.42 12.18 -7.55
C THR A 148 -0.09 12.92 -7.40
N CYS A 149 0.61 12.75 -6.28
CA CYS A 149 1.93 13.34 -6.07
C CYS A 149 2.99 12.76 -7.02
N GLU A 150 3.00 11.45 -7.21
CA GLU A 150 3.93 10.76 -8.12
C GLU A 150 3.71 11.18 -9.58
N TYR A 151 2.46 11.36 -10.01
CA TYR A 151 2.13 11.90 -11.31
C TYR A 151 2.66 13.34 -11.50
N LYS A 152 2.43 14.21 -10.52
CA LYS A 152 2.93 15.60 -10.57
C LYS A 152 4.46 15.69 -10.60
N LYS A 153 5.14 14.68 -10.03
CA LYS A 153 6.61 14.56 -10.09
C LYS A 153 7.11 13.88 -11.37
N GLY A 154 6.22 13.39 -12.23
CA GLY A 154 6.57 12.69 -13.47
C GLY A 154 7.05 11.25 -13.28
N TYR A 155 6.77 10.62 -12.12
CA TYR A 155 7.18 9.24 -11.83
C TYR A 155 6.22 8.21 -12.40
N ILE A 156 4.95 8.57 -12.57
CA ILE A 156 3.92 7.73 -13.16
C ILE A 156 3.16 8.49 -14.24
N ASN A 157 2.43 7.77 -15.08
CA ASN A 157 1.61 8.35 -16.14
C ASN A 157 0.25 8.83 -15.60
N LYS A 158 -0.45 9.62 -16.43
CA LYS A 158 -1.78 10.16 -16.10
C LYS A 158 -2.82 9.07 -15.91
N GLU A 159 -2.80 8.03 -16.74
CA GLU A 159 -3.74 6.90 -16.67
C GLU A 159 -3.77 6.25 -15.28
N THR A 160 -2.60 6.02 -14.68
CA THR A 160 -2.47 5.45 -13.33
C THR A 160 -3.08 6.37 -12.27
N ALA A 161 -2.84 7.68 -12.36
CA ALA A 161 -3.42 8.65 -11.43
C ALA A 161 -4.95 8.76 -11.58
N ASP A 162 -5.46 8.82 -12.81
CA ASP A 162 -6.89 8.86 -13.11
C ASP A 162 -7.59 7.59 -12.59
N ARG A 163 -6.99 6.41 -12.80
CA ARG A 163 -7.51 5.15 -12.28
C ARG A 163 -7.58 5.12 -10.75
N SER A 164 -6.54 5.61 -10.06
CA SER A 164 -6.55 5.71 -8.60
C SER A 164 -7.69 6.60 -8.10
N LYS A 165 -8.01 7.67 -8.83
CA LYS A 165 -9.14 8.55 -8.55
C LYS A 165 -10.47 7.81 -8.74
N LEU A 166 -10.65 7.09 -9.84
CA LEU A 166 -11.86 6.31 -10.11
C LEU A 166 -12.12 5.25 -9.03
N ILE A 167 -11.07 4.56 -8.57
CA ILE A 167 -11.18 3.59 -7.47
C ILE A 167 -11.72 4.25 -6.20
N MET A 168 -11.23 5.44 -5.86
CA MET A 168 -11.71 6.20 -4.71
C MET A 168 -13.18 6.62 -4.89
N GLU A 169 -13.54 7.13 -6.08
CA GLU A 169 -14.89 7.59 -6.40
C GLU A 169 -15.92 6.45 -6.45
N GLU A 170 -15.50 5.23 -6.82
CA GLU A 170 -16.37 4.04 -6.84
C GLU A 170 -16.99 3.73 -5.47
N LEU A 171 -16.27 4.03 -4.42
CA LEU A 171 -16.76 3.90 -3.03
C LEU A 171 -17.38 5.21 -2.49
N ASN A 172 -17.60 6.22 -3.33
CA ASN A 172 -18.08 7.55 -2.96
C ASN A 172 -17.18 8.28 -1.95
N LEU A 173 -15.90 7.91 -1.88
CA LEU A 173 -14.93 8.53 -0.98
C LEU A 173 -14.43 9.86 -1.53
N LYS A 174 -14.15 10.78 -0.60
CA LYS A 174 -13.58 12.11 -0.86
C LYS A 174 -12.24 12.26 -0.16
N GLU A 175 -11.40 13.15 -0.67
CA GLU A 175 -10.13 13.50 -0.02
C GLU A 175 -10.29 13.85 1.47
N THR A 176 -11.37 14.56 1.78
CA THR A 176 -11.68 15.04 3.14
C THR A 176 -12.13 13.97 4.11
N ASP A 177 -12.46 12.76 3.63
CA ASP A 177 -12.82 11.63 4.49
C ASP A 177 -11.55 11.01 5.14
N ARG A 178 -10.36 11.41 4.68
CA ARG A 178 -9.14 11.12 5.40
C ARG A 178 -8.98 12.09 6.57
N LYS A 179 -8.97 11.55 7.79
CA LYS A 179 -9.03 12.29 9.06
C LYS A 179 -8.03 13.45 9.18
N VAL A 180 -6.83 13.28 8.64
CA VAL A 180 -5.75 14.30 8.73
C VAL A 180 -5.88 15.43 7.70
N VAL A 181 -6.74 15.31 6.69
CA VAL A 181 -6.79 16.28 5.57
C VAL A 181 -7.38 17.62 6.00
N LEU A 182 -8.53 17.62 6.65
CA LEU A 182 -9.16 18.86 7.10
C LEU A 182 -8.26 19.59 8.12
N PRO A 183 -7.74 18.96 9.20
CA PRO A 183 -6.84 19.62 10.13
C PRO A 183 -5.58 20.20 9.46
N ALA A 184 -5.01 19.50 8.47
CA ALA A 184 -3.87 20.02 7.72
C ALA A 184 -4.25 21.26 6.90
N ARG A 185 -5.38 21.22 6.18
CA ARG A 185 -5.84 22.35 5.35
C ARG A 185 -6.18 23.58 6.18
N GLU A 186 -6.91 23.40 7.28
CA GLU A 186 -7.26 24.46 8.22
C GLU A 186 -6.01 25.11 8.82
N TYR A 187 -5.09 24.30 9.31
CA TYR A 187 -3.83 24.80 9.86
C TYR A 187 -3.00 25.54 8.80
N GLY A 188 -3.01 25.09 7.55
CA GLY A 188 -2.35 25.76 6.43
C GLY A 188 -2.97 27.11 6.11
N VAL A 189 -4.30 27.23 6.13
CA VAL A 189 -5.01 28.50 5.90
C VAL A 189 -4.69 29.51 7.00
N LEU A 190 -4.76 29.11 8.28
CA LEU A 190 -4.45 29.98 9.42
C LEU A 190 -3.02 30.53 9.32
N ASN A 191 -2.05 29.68 9.01
CA ASN A 191 -0.65 30.12 8.95
C ASN A 191 -0.30 30.90 7.68
N LYS A 192 -1.06 30.73 6.57
CA LYS A 192 -0.88 31.54 5.35
C LYS A 192 -1.24 33.01 5.58
N ILE A 193 -2.25 33.28 6.39
CA ILE A 193 -2.69 34.65 6.71
C ILE A 193 -1.59 35.42 7.45
N GLU A 194 -0.84 34.74 8.31
CA GLU A 194 0.27 35.33 9.07
C GLU A 194 1.54 35.59 8.22
N ASN A 195 1.76 34.78 7.16
CA ASN A 195 3.00 34.77 6.36
C ASN A 195 2.74 35.09 4.87
N SER A 196 2.21 36.24 4.55
CA SER A 196 1.65 36.62 3.24
C SER A 196 2.61 36.72 2.04
N LYS A 197 3.85 36.23 2.11
CA LYS A 197 4.86 36.37 1.05
C LYS A 197 4.99 35.19 0.07
N ASN A 198 4.41 34.03 0.36
CA ASN A 198 4.51 32.86 -0.53
C ASN A 198 3.14 32.20 -0.75
N ASP A 199 2.86 31.81 -2.02
CA ASP A 199 1.60 31.16 -2.41
C ASP A 199 1.41 29.76 -1.85
N THR A 200 2.45 29.10 -1.35
CA THR A 200 2.41 27.76 -0.76
C THR A 200 3.00 27.76 0.64
N PHE A 201 2.19 27.35 1.62
CA PHE A 201 2.64 27.16 2.99
C PHE A 201 2.60 25.66 3.35
N PRO A 202 3.74 24.96 3.33
CA PRO A 202 3.77 23.51 3.62
C PRO A 202 3.38 23.21 5.06
N VAL A 203 2.38 22.37 5.23
CA VAL A 203 1.90 21.84 6.52
C VAL A 203 1.74 20.34 6.44
N VAL A 204 1.84 19.68 7.59
CA VAL A 204 1.61 18.25 7.76
C VAL A 204 0.70 18.04 8.96
N ALA A 205 -0.21 17.09 8.87
CA ALA A 205 -0.96 16.57 10.01
C ALA A 205 -0.70 15.09 10.18
N LEU A 206 -0.64 14.63 11.43
CA LEU A 206 -0.37 13.25 11.82
C LEU A 206 -1.36 12.81 12.88
N GLU A 207 -2.03 11.68 12.66
CA GLU A 207 -2.92 11.04 13.62
C GLU A 207 -2.12 10.03 14.46
N LEU A 208 -2.22 10.12 15.76
CA LEU A 208 -1.63 9.19 16.71
C LEU A 208 -2.59 8.03 17.00
N ASN A 209 -2.10 6.97 17.65
CA ASN A 209 -2.88 5.78 17.97
C ASN A 209 -4.08 6.03 18.90
N ASP A 210 -4.04 7.09 19.68
CA ASP A 210 -5.13 7.56 20.56
C ASP A 210 -6.17 8.42 19.81
N GLY A 211 -6.02 8.62 18.49
CA GLY A 211 -6.87 9.46 17.65
C GLY A 211 -6.53 10.95 17.70
N LYS A 212 -5.54 11.37 18.48
CA LYS A 212 -5.09 12.76 18.51
C LYS A 212 -4.42 13.13 17.19
N ILE A 213 -4.88 14.23 16.58
CA ILE A 213 -4.26 14.78 15.38
C ILE A 213 -3.37 15.96 15.78
N LEU A 214 -2.11 15.88 15.39
CA LEU A 214 -1.10 16.93 15.58
C LEU A 214 -0.71 17.51 14.23
N THR A 215 -0.35 18.79 14.22
CA THR A 215 0.04 19.51 13.01
C THR A 215 1.46 20.02 13.14
N GLY A 216 2.12 20.19 12.01
CA GLY A 216 3.42 20.83 11.90
C GLY A 216 3.46 21.73 10.68
N LYS A 217 4.14 22.87 10.79
CA LYS A 217 4.34 23.81 9.68
C LYS A 217 5.83 23.92 9.32
N LYS A 218 6.09 24.25 8.07
CA LYS A 218 7.44 24.61 7.65
C LYS A 218 7.88 25.90 8.34
N SER A 219 9.11 25.93 8.79
CA SER A 219 9.83 27.13 9.21
C SER A 219 11.14 27.25 8.42
N ASP A 220 11.85 28.34 8.64
CA ASP A 220 13.15 28.54 7.97
C ASP A 220 14.21 27.51 8.38
N ILE A 221 14.05 26.95 9.57
CA ILE A 221 14.98 25.97 10.14
C ILE A 221 14.54 24.54 9.84
N MET A 222 13.20 24.27 9.80
CA MET A 222 12.65 22.91 9.85
C MET A 222 11.53 22.72 8.85
N ASP A 223 11.53 21.57 8.18
CA ASP A 223 10.41 21.16 7.33
C ASP A 223 9.19 20.74 8.15
N ALA A 224 7.99 20.88 7.57
CA ALA A 224 6.71 20.57 8.23
C ALA A 224 6.65 19.15 8.80
N SER A 225 7.25 18.18 8.11
CA SER A 225 7.33 16.79 8.57
C SER A 225 8.17 16.61 9.83
N ALA A 226 9.30 17.29 9.92
CA ALA A 226 10.13 17.28 11.12
C ALA A 226 9.43 18.01 12.29
N ALA A 227 8.74 19.12 12.00
CA ALA A 227 7.98 19.85 13.00
C ALA A 227 6.87 19.00 13.62
N VAL A 228 6.05 18.29 12.81
CA VAL A 228 5.00 17.43 13.36
C VAL A 228 5.54 16.27 14.18
N ILE A 229 6.70 15.71 13.81
CA ILE A 229 7.35 14.65 14.59
C ILE A 229 7.77 15.18 15.97
N LEU A 230 8.40 16.36 16.03
CA LEU A 230 8.78 16.97 17.32
C LEU A 230 7.55 17.31 18.18
N ASN A 231 6.49 17.83 17.58
CA ASN A 231 5.24 18.07 18.28
C ASN A 231 4.64 16.76 18.82
N SER A 232 4.74 15.67 18.05
CA SER A 232 4.29 14.35 18.49
C SER A 232 5.13 13.81 19.66
N ILE A 233 6.44 13.98 19.63
CA ILE A 233 7.33 13.61 20.75
C ILE A 233 6.95 14.39 22.01
N LYS A 234 6.73 15.70 21.90
CA LYS A 234 6.30 16.52 23.05
C LYS A 234 4.98 16.03 23.63
N TYR A 235 3.99 15.78 22.79
CA TYR A 235 2.69 15.28 23.22
C TYR A 235 2.81 13.93 23.93
N LEU A 236 3.47 12.95 23.30
CA LEU A 236 3.60 11.59 23.83
C LEU A 236 4.42 11.53 25.12
N ALA A 237 5.42 12.40 25.26
CA ALA A 237 6.27 12.49 26.46
C ALA A 237 5.74 13.48 27.51
N ASN A 238 4.58 14.11 27.27
CA ASN A 238 4.00 15.14 28.14
C ASN A 238 4.99 16.28 28.44
N ILE A 239 5.73 16.74 27.42
CA ILE A 239 6.69 17.84 27.51
C ILE A 239 5.96 19.13 27.19
N ASN A 240 6.13 20.14 28.03
CA ASN A 240 5.56 21.46 27.81
C ASN A 240 6.06 22.07 26.48
N ASP A 241 5.17 22.74 25.75
CA ASP A 241 5.46 23.36 24.44
C ASP A 241 6.55 24.43 24.51
N GLU A 242 6.73 25.09 25.65
CA GLU A 242 7.79 26.10 25.86
C GLU A 242 9.19 25.49 25.96
N ILE A 243 9.31 24.18 26.19
CA ILE A 243 10.61 23.51 26.28
C ILE A 243 11.15 23.24 24.87
N HIS A 244 12.31 23.79 24.56
CA HIS A 244 13.02 23.54 23.31
C HIS A 244 13.66 22.14 23.33
N LEU A 245 13.25 21.25 22.42
CA LEU A 245 13.82 19.91 22.28
C LEU A 245 15.20 19.92 21.58
N LEU A 246 15.46 20.94 20.77
CA LEU A 246 16.73 21.10 20.06
C LEU A 246 17.58 22.17 20.77
N SER A 247 18.78 21.76 21.13
CA SER A 247 19.76 22.69 21.72
C SER A 247 20.20 23.74 20.68
N PRO A 248 20.42 25.01 21.09
CA PRO A 248 21.01 26.04 20.22
C PRO A 248 22.32 25.59 19.57
N VAL A 249 23.13 24.79 20.27
CA VAL A 249 24.40 24.23 19.77
C VAL A 249 24.19 23.32 18.55
N ILE A 250 23.04 22.63 18.47
CA ILE A 250 22.67 21.78 17.31
C ILE A 250 22.07 22.63 16.19
N LEU A 251 21.33 23.68 16.54
CA LEU A 251 20.69 24.55 15.54
C LEU A 251 21.68 25.41 14.77
N GLU A 252 22.74 25.90 15.45
CA GLU A 252 23.73 26.78 14.83
C GLU A 252 24.41 26.20 13.59
N PRO A 253 24.93 24.96 13.59
CA PRO A 253 25.46 24.34 12.38
C PRO A 253 24.43 24.21 11.23
N ILE A 254 23.17 23.92 11.57
CA ILE A 254 22.06 23.78 10.59
C ILE A 254 21.77 25.15 9.96
N ILE A 255 21.67 26.19 10.74
CA ILE A 255 21.47 27.57 10.28
C ILE A 255 22.65 28.00 9.40
N ASN A 256 23.88 27.74 9.82
CA ASN A 256 25.06 28.04 9.03
C ASN A 256 25.10 27.30 7.69
N LEU A 257 24.75 26.02 7.67
CA LEU A 257 24.63 25.25 6.43
C LEU A 257 23.57 25.84 5.48
N LYS A 258 22.39 26.15 6.00
CA LYS A 258 21.29 26.76 5.23
C LYS A 258 21.68 28.14 4.68
N LYS A 259 22.25 29.00 5.49
CA LYS A 259 22.66 30.36 5.08
C LYS A 259 23.85 30.35 4.13
N LYS A 260 24.93 29.68 4.51
CA LYS A 260 26.23 29.80 3.81
C LYS A 260 26.33 28.88 2.59
N THR A 261 25.76 27.66 2.67
CA THR A 261 25.92 26.65 1.63
C THR A 261 24.71 26.64 0.69
N LEU A 262 23.48 26.72 1.25
CA LEU A 262 22.24 26.63 0.46
C LEU A 262 21.66 28.00 0.06
N GLY A 263 22.26 29.12 0.52
CA GLY A 263 21.85 30.45 0.12
C GLY A 263 20.45 30.90 0.57
N ILE A 264 19.90 30.25 1.61
CA ILE A 264 18.58 30.60 2.17
C ILE A 264 18.73 31.92 2.93
N LYS A 265 18.00 32.97 2.49
CA LYS A 265 18.19 34.34 2.98
C LYS A 265 17.52 34.61 4.33
N ASP A 266 16.39 33.95 4.62
CA ASP A 266 15.62 34.17 5.84
C ASP A 266 15.68 32.93 6.74
N THR A 267 16.28 33.11 7.91
CA THR A 267 16.41 32.11 8.98
C THR A 267 16.11 32.69 10.35
N THR A 268 15.26 33.71 10.41
CA THR A 268 14.76 34.30 11.68
C THR A 268 13.48 33.62 12.11
#